data_5c16722fb8a7450576a8e09ea87ffce6
#
_entry.id   5c16722fb8a7450576a8e09ea87ffce6
#
_cell.length_a   1.000
_cell.length_b   1.000
_cell.length_c   1.000
_cell.angle_alpha   90.00
_cell.angle_beta   90.00
_cell.angle_gamma   90.00
#
_symmetry.space_group_name_H-M   'P 1'
#
loop_
_entity.id
_entity.type
_entity.pdbx_description
1 polymer ?
#
loop_
_entity_poly.entity_id
_entity_poly.type
_entity_poly.pdbx_seq_one_letter_code
_entity_poly.pdbx_strand_id
1 'polypeptide(L)'
;MARALDIAVAGCGPAGLAAALLLHRGGHRVTLFERFGAARPIGSGLMIQPTGMAVLDALGLGQAMRECGAPVHRLFGAASPSGRVVLDVRYGALGRSTGAGAGLGVHRAALFQMLHAAVLAQGAPIETGREICGSEVAGAGRRLQFSDGRSVGPFDLVVDALGHASALAEPCGRPLAYGALWASLDWPTAGDLNPAALEQRYRQASIMAGVLPIGLAPDRPRRQAAFFWSLRADRLGPWREAGLGAWKTEVLEIWPAVGPLLDQIQAADQLTFARYTHRMLPTPAAPAMVHIGDAWRSSSPQLGQGANMALLDAYAVALALRDAPDVRAALGRFVGMRRRHAGLYHLLSAIFTPVYQSDSRLLPLIRDLVVGPISRLWPATAIQAAMVSGLVGDPLRPLGLG
;
A
#
# COMPACT_ATOMS: atom_id res chain seq x y z
N MET A 1 -31.18 -0.37 -16.92
CA MET A 1 -29.76 0.06 -16.93
C MET A 1 -29.65 1.32 -16.11
N ALA A 2 -28.78 1.35 -15.11
CA ALA A 2 -28.52 2.58 -14.37
C ALA A 2 -27.97 3.64 -15.33
N ARG A 3 -28.37 4.89 -15.15
CA ARG A 3 -27.90 6.04 -15.95
C ARG A 3 -26.37 6.10 -15.90
N ALA A 4 -25.71 6.33 -17.03
CA ALA A 4 -24.28 6.63 -17.07
C ALA A 4 -24.00 7.91 -16.27
N LEU A 5 -23.15 7.83 -15.25
CA LEU A 5 -22.75 8.94 -14.41
C LEU A 5 -21.53 9.64 -14.98
N ASP A 6 -21.39 10.93 -14.65
CA ASP A 6 -20.20 11.73 -14.90
C ASP A 6 -19.34 11.74 -13.62
N ILE A 7 -18.18 11.08 -13.67
CA ILE A 7 -17.37 10.80 -12.48
C ILE A 7 -15.97 11.40 -12.62
N ALA A 8 -15.59 12.22 -11.64
CA ALA A 8 -14.22 12.66 -11.48
C ALA A 8 -13.44 11.72 -10.56
N VAL A 9 -12.27 11.29 -10.97
CA VAL A 9 -11.32 10.56 -10.12
C VAL A 9 -10.13 11.48 -9.83
N ALA A 10 -9.94 11.84 -8.57
CA ALA A 10 -8.89 12.71 -8.11
C ALA A 10 -7.65 11.90 -7.72
N GLY A 11 -6.60 11.96 -8.54
CA GLY A 11 -5.31 11.30 -8.33
C GLY A 11 -5.11 10.02 -9.13
N CYS A 12 -3.95 9.89 -9.79
CA CYS A 12 -3.53 8.73 -10.60
C CYS A 12 -2.68 7.71 -9.82
N GLY A 13 -2.87 7.58 -8.51
CA GLY A 13 -2.30 6.48 -7.74
C GLY A 13 -3.01 5.14 -8.01
N PRO A 14 -2.54 4.00 -7.45
CA PRO A 14 -3.15 2.69 -7.66
C PRO A 14 -4.65 2.64 -7.36
N ALA A 15 -5.11 3.36 -6.32
CA ALA A 15 -6.54 3.48 -6.00
C ALA A 15 -7.34 4.16 -7.11
N GLY A 16 -6.86 5.32 -7.58
CA GLY A 16 -7.56 6.11 -8.61
C GLY A 16 -7.56 5.41 -9.96
N LEU A 17 -6.42 4.85 -10.38
CA LEU A 17 -6.32 4.11 -11.64
C LEU A 17 -7.22 2.87 -11.65
N ALA A 18 -7.24 2.09 -10.55
CA ALA A 18 -8.13 0.93 -10.43
C ALA A 18 -9.62 1.36 -10.41
N ALA A 19 -9.96 2.44 -9.70
CA ALA A 19 -11.33 2.97 -9.67
C ALA A 19 -11.77 3.45 -11.06
N ALA A 20 -10.92 4.23 -11.73
CA ALA A 20 -11.22 4.72 -13.08
C ALA A 20 -11.45 3.58 -14.07
N LEU A 21 -10.59 2.57 -14.05
CA LEU A 21 -10.70 1.39 -14.91
C LEU A 21 -12.02 0.65 -14.68
N LEU A 22 -12.38 0.41 -13.42
CA LEU A 22 -13.61 -0.31 -13.04
C LEU A 22 -14.88 0.49 -13.37
N LEU A 23 -14.88 1.79 -13.07
CA LEU A 23 -16.01 2.67 -13.30
C LEU A 23 -16.26 2.90 -14.79
N HIS A 24 -15.18 3.05 -15.57
CA HIS A 24 -15.29 3.18 -17.03
C HIS A 24 -15.83 1.89 -17.65
N ARG A 25 -15.37 0.70 -17.21
CA ARG A 25 -15.96 -0.60 -17.59
C ARG A 25 -17.42 -0.75 -17.18
N GLY A 26 -17.82 -0.08 -16.11
CA GLY A 26 -19.21 0.00 -15.65
C GLY A 26 -20.11 0.87 -16.51
N GLY A 27 -19.58 1.49 -17.59
CA GLY A 27 -20.33 2.34 -18.51
C GLY A 27 -20.49 3.80 -18.07
N HIS A 28 -19.70 4.24 -17.08
CA HIS A 28 -19.69 5.64 -16.64
C HIS A 28 -18.70 6.49 -17.46
N ARG A 29 -18.96 7.79 -17.57
CA ARG A 29 -17.99 8.77 -18.10
C ARG A 29 -17.03 9.12 -16.97
N VAL A 30 -15.75 8.77 -17.12
CA VAL A 30 -14.74 8.94 -16.08
C VAL A 30 -13.64 9.86 -16.58
N THR A 31 -13.30 10.89 -15.82
CA THR A 31 -12.13 11.74 -16.03
C THR A 31 -11.21 11.66 -14.81
N LEU A 32 -9.94 11.32 -15.04
CA LEU A 32 -8.91 11.36 -14.00
C LEU A 32 -8.20 12.71 -14.00
N PHE A 33 -7.86 13.19 -12.81
CA PHE A 33 -7.10 14.42 -12.61
C PHE A 33 -5.80 14.11 -11.86
N GLU A 34 -4.67 14.57 -12.42
CA GLU A 34 -3.33 14.36 -11.84
C GLU A 34 -2.57 15.69 -11.76
N ARG A 35 -1.96 15.97 -10.59
CA ARG A 35 -1.22 17.22 -10.35
C ARG A 35 0.08 17.33 -11.14
N PHE A 36 0.76 16.22 -11.39
CA PHE A 36 1.99 16.21 -12.19
C PHE A 36 1.69 16.37 -13.68
N GLY A 37 2.62 16.97 -14.42
CA GLY A 37 2.54 17.10 -15.89
C GLY A 37 2.57 15.76 -16.62
N ALA A 38 3.07 14.70 -15.96
CA ALA A 38 2.95 13.31 -16.39
C ALA A 38 2.68 12.45 -15.16
N ALA A 39 1.73 11.52 -15.27
CA ALA A 39 1.45 10.55 -14.23
C ALA A 39 2.67 9.64 -14.05
N ARG A 40 3.17 9.50 -12.83
CA ARG A 40 4.41 8.77 -12.53
C ARG A 40 4.32 8.00 -11.21
N PRO A 41 5.00 6.84 -11.13
CA PRO A 41 5.07 6.09 -9.88
C PRO A 41 5.97 6.79 -8.86
N ILE A 42 5.58 6.71 -7.59
CA ILE A 42 6.37 7.24 -6.46
C ILE A 42 6.61 6.10 -5.46
N GLY A 43 7.86 5.88 -5.07
CA GLY A 43 8.26 4.88 -4.08
C GLY A 43 8.92 3.65 -4.71
N SER A 44 9.31 2.69 -3.85
CA SER A 44 10.10 1.51 -4.19
C SER A 44 9.20 0.27 -4.37
N GLY A 45 9.27 -0.68 -3.45
CA GLY A 45 8.51 -1.93 -3.49
C GLY A 45 7.25 -1.90 -2.63
N LEU A 46 6.35 -2.82 -2.92
CA LEU A 46 5.15 -3.09 -2.12
C LEU A 46 4.78 -4.58 -2.18
N MET A 47 3.94 -5.01 -1.23
CA MET A 47 3.36 -6.34 -1.22
C MET A 47 1.93 -6.30 -1.74
N ILE A 48 1.64 -7.06 -2.78
CA ILE A 48 0.27 -7.40 -3.16
C ILE A 48 -0.08 -8.72 -2.47
N GLN A 49 -1.07 -8.65 -1.62
CA GLN A 49 -1.58 -9.78 -0.86
C GLN A 49 -2.69 -10.51 -1.63
N PRO A 50 -3.10 -11.70 -1.22
CA PRO A 50 -4.20 -12.43 -1.88
C PRO A 50 -5.44 -11.59 -2.12
N THR A 51 -5.81 -10.70 -1.20
CA THR A 51 -6.95 -9.80 -1.35
C THR A 51 -6.78 -8.76 -2.47
N GLY A 52 -5.57 -8.21 -2.62
CA GLY A 52 -5.26 -7.31 -3.74
C GLY A 52 -5.16 -8.05 -5.06
N MET A 53 -4.60 -9.28 -5.05
CA MET A 53 -4.55 -10.14 -6.24
C MET A 53 -5.94 -10.50 -6.75
N ALA A 54 -6.91 -10.78 -5.88
CA ALA A 54 -8.29 -11.06 -6.28
C ALA A 54 -8.90 -9.88 -7.08
N VAL A 55 -8.60 -8.64 -6.70
CA VAL A 55 -9.03 -7.47 -7.48
C VAL A 55 -8.30 -7.37 -8.81
N LEU A 56 -6.98 -7.61 -8.84
CA LEU A 56 -6.21 -7.60 -10.08
C LEU A 56 -6.66 -8.71 -11.04
N ASP A 57 -7.01 -9.88 -10.52
CA ASP A 57 -7.60 -10.97 -11.30
C ASP A 57 -8.95 -10.57 -11.91
N ALA A 58 -9.84 -9.94 -11.14
CA ALA A 58 -11.11 -9.40 -11.63
C ALA A 58 -10.92 -8.27 -12.66
N LEU A 59 -9.81 -7.55 -12.60
CA LEU A 59 -9.41 -6.57 -13.62
C LEU A 59 -8.80 -7.21 -14.89
N GLY A 60 -8.51 -8.52 -14.89
CA GLY A 60 -7.79 -9.21 -15.96
C GLY A 60 -6.28 -8.88 -15.98
N LEU A 61 -5.74 -8.32 -14.90
CA LEU A 61 -4.34 -7.91 -14.79
C LEU A 61 -3.50 -8.85 -13.90
N GLY A 62 -4.14 -9.83 -13.27
CA GLY A 62 -3.49 -10.69 -12.27
C GLY A 62 -2.39 -11.56 -12.85
N GLN A 63 -2.56 -12.14 -14.04
CA GLN A 63 -1.54 -12.96 -14.69
C GLN A 63 -0.28 -12.14 -15.00
N ALA A 64 -0.43 -11.00 -15.66
CA ALA A 64 0.69 -10.11 -15.98
C ALA A 64 1.40 -9.60 -14.70
N MET A 65 0.65 -9.36 -13.60
CA MET A 65 1.24 -8.97 -12.33
C MET A 65 2.06 -10.08 -11.70
N ARG A 66 1.63 -11.35 -11.78
CA ARG A 66 2.40 -12.51 -11.30
C ARG A 66 3.68 -12.71 -12.10
N GLU A 67 3.65 -12.47 -13.41
CA GLU A 67 4.81 -12.62 -14.29
C GLU A 67 5.92 -11.60 -13.97
N CYS A 68 5.55 -10.35 -13.66
CA CYS A 68 6.54 -9.32 -13.32
C CYS A 68 6.89 -9.27 -11.82
N GLY A 69 6.05 -9.82 -10.95
CA GLY A 69 6.29 -9.82 -9.49
C GLY A 69 7.24 -10.93 -9.03
N ALA A 70 7.49 -10.95 -7.73
CA ALA A 70 8.25 -12.00 -7.04
C ALA A 70 7.35 -12.68 -6.00
N PRO A 71 7.09 -14.00 -6.09
CA PRO A 71 6.32 -14.72 -5.08
C PRO A 71 7.02 -14.68 -3.72
N VAL A 72 6.25 -14.34 -2.68
CA VAL A 72 6.73 -14.29 -1.29
C VAL A 72 5.92 -15.28 -0.48
N HIS A 73 6.55 -16.39 -0.10
CA HIS A 73 5.91 -17.46 0.66
C HIS A 73 6.06 -17.30 2.17
N ARG A 74 7.01 -16.45 2.60
CA ARG A 74 7.35 -16.29 4.00
C ARG A 74 7.70 -14.83 4.33
N LEU A 75 7.22 -14.36 5.48
CA LEU A 75 7.74 -13.17 6.13
C LEU A 75 8.57 -13.63 7.33
N PHE A 76 9.86 -13.32 7.30
CA PHE A 76 10.81 -13.76 8.31
C PHE A 76 11.53 -12.58 8.94
N GLY A 77 11.63 -12.58 10.25
CA GLY A 77 12.33 -11.55 10.99
C GLY A 77 13.10 -12.11 12.17
N ALA A 78 14.35 -11.65 12.36
CA ALA A 78 15.19 -12.04 13.46
C ALA A 78 15.77 -10.81 14.19
N ALA A 79 15.96 -10.93 15.50
CA ALA A 79 16.61 -9.93 16.31
C ALA A 79 18.13 -10.01 16.15
N SER A 80 18.79 -8.87 16.01
CA SER A 80 20.23 -8.74 15.99
C SER A 80 20.73 -8.22 17.35
N PRO A 81 21.85 -8.74 17.89
CA PRO A 81 22.73 -9.78 17.32
C PRO A 81 22.28 -11.21 17.68
N SER A 82 21.23 -11.40 18.49
CA SER A 82 20.89 -12.71 19.08
C SER A 82 20.45 -13.78 18.07
N GLY A 83 20.08 -13.41 16.84
CA GLY A 83 19.51 -14.32 15.85
C GLY A 83 18.10 -14.86 16.20
N ARG A 84 17.55 -14.46 17.38
CA ARG A 84 16.23 -14.94 17.83
C ARG A 84 15.16 -14.56 16.81
N VAL A 85 14.34 -15.53 16.41
CA VAL A 85 13.23 -15.31 15.49
C VAL A 85 12.14 -14.52 16.16
N VAL A 86 11.81 -13.39 15.58
CA VAL A 86 10.80 -12.41 16.01
C VAL A 86 9.51 -12.53 15.23
N LEU A 87 9.63 -12.90 13.94
CA LEU A 87 8.52 -13.03 13.01
C LEU A 87 8.78 -14.24 12.10
N ASP A 88 7.82 -15.15 11.99
CA ASP A 88 7.86 -16.24 11.01
C ASP A 88 6.44 -16.54 10.52
N VAL A 89 5.98 -15.78 9.54
CA VAL A 89 4.66 -15.96 8.94
C VAL A 89 4.83 -16.70 7.61
N ARG A 90 4.12 -17.80 7.47
CA ARG A 90 4.10 -18.63 6.25
C ARG A 90 2.70 -18.67 5.69
N TYR A 91 2.54 -18.25 4.44
CA TYR A 91 1.22 -18.25 3.77
C TYR A 91 0.62 -19.66 3.68
N GLY A 92 1.45 -20.69 3.55
CA GLY A 92 1.00 -22.09 3.54
C GLY A 92 0.26 -22.54 4.80
N ALA A 93 0.34 -21.80 5.92
CA ALA A 93 -0.42 -22.07 7.13
C ALA A 93 -1.95 -21.89 6.98
N LEU A 94 -2.40 -21.20 5.92
CA LEU A 94 -3.83 -21.06 5.58
C LEU A 94 -4.43 -22.31 4.91
N GLY A 95 -3.60 -23.28 4.53
CA GLY A 95 -4.04 -24.45 3.77
C GLY A 95 -4.31 -24.15 2.28
N ARG A 96 -4.52 -25.22 1.51
CA ARG A 96 -4.71 -25.10 0.04
C ARG A 96 -6.08 -24.55 -0.35
N SER A 97 -7.07 -24.66 0.52
CA SER A 97 -8.47 -24.29 0.23
C SER A 97 -8.70 -22.78 0.08
N THR A 98 -7.78 -21.94 0.58
CA THR A 98 -7.95 -20.47 0.54
C THR A 98 -7.40 -19.81 -0.73
N GLY A 99 -6.71 -20.54 -1.61
CA GLY A 99 -6.03 -19.97 -2.78
C GLY A 99 -4.88 -18.98 -2.43
N ALA A 100 -4.65 -18.75 -1.13
CA ALA A 100 -3.75 -17.73 -0.60
C ALA A 100 -2.30 -18.25 -0.45
N GLY A 101 -1.76 -18.90 -1.49
CA GLY A 101 -0.47 -19.59 -1.41
C GLY A 101 0.77 -18.71 -1.23
N ALA A 102 0.70 -17.43 -1.56
CA ALA A 102 1.80 -16.49 -1.43
C ALA A 102 1.30 -15.04 -1.48
N GLY A 103 2.08 -14.12 -0.90
CA GLY A 103 2.06 -12.71 -1.29
C GLY A 103 2.88 -12.50 -2.55
N LEU A 104 2.78 -11.35 -3.16
CA LEU A 104 3.56 -10.98 -4.33
C LEU A 104 4.30 -9.68 -4.05
N GLY A 105 5.63 -9.73 -4.00
CA GLY A 105 6.45 -8.52 -3.97
C GLY A 105 6.48 -7.89 -5.36
N VAL A 106 6.20 -6.61 -5.45
CA VAL A 106 6.03 -5.90 -6.72
C VAL A 106 6.78 -4.58 -6.70
N HIS A 107 7.49 -4.28 -7.76
CA HIS A 107 8.01 -2.94 -7.97
C HIS A 107 6.83 -1.97 -8.19
N ARG A 108 6.79 -0.87 -7.43
CA ARG A 108 5.64 0.05 -7.46
C ARG A 108 5.36 0.64 -8.84
N ALA A 109 6.42 0.87 -9.63
CA ALA A 109 6.28 1.32 -11.00
C ALA A 109 5.61 0.29 -11.92
N ALA A 110 5.82 -1.02 -11.69
CA ALA A 110 5.19 -2.07 -12.48
C ALA A 110 3.67 -2.10 -12.25
N LEU A 111 3.21 -2.04 -11.00
CA LEU A 111 1.79 -1.94 -10.70
C LEU A 111 1.18 -0.67 -11.30
N PHE A 112 1.87 0.47 -11.14
CA PHE A 112 1.40 1.73 -11.69
C PHE A 112 1.27 1.67 -13.21
N GLN A 113 2.32 1.26 -13.94
CA GLN A 113 2.30 1.21 -15.40
C GLN A 113 1.23 0.26 -15.93
N MET A 114 1.06 -0.89 -15.28
CA MET A 114 0.04 -1.86 -15.68
C MET A 114 -1.38 -1.28 -15.58
N LEU A 115 -1.71 -0.65 -14.45
CA LEU A 115 -3.00 0.01 -14.25
C LEU A 115 -3.17 1.20 -15.19
N HIS A 116 -2.13 2.03 -15.34
CA HIS A 116 -2.15 3.21 -16.22
C HIS A 116 -2.35 2.83 -17.69
N ALA A 117 -1.60 1.83 -18.18
CA ALA A 117 -1.77 1.32 -19.54
C ALA A 117 -3.17 0.76 -19.77
N ALA A 118 -3.75 0.06 -18.79
CA ALA A 118 -5.12 -0.45 -18.88
C ALA A 118 -6.16 0.67 -18.94
N VAL A 119 -5.97 1.78 -18.20
CA VAL A 119 -6.84 2.96 -18.26
C VAL A 119 -6.75 3.63 -19.62
N LEU A 120 -5.53 3.85 -20.14
CA LEU A 120 -5.33 4.45 -21.46
C LEU A 120 -5.92 3.59 -22.58
N ALA A 121 -5.75 2.27 -22.52
CA ALA A 121 -6.31 1.34 -23.51
C ALA A 121 -7.85 1.37 -23.57
N GLN A 122 -8.52 1.82 -22.51
CA GLN A 122 -9.97 2.01 -22.49
C GLN A 122 -10.40 3.41 -22.94
N GLY A 123 -9.47 4.33 -23.18
CA GLY A 123 -9.78 5.68 -23.61
C GLY A 123 -10.32 6.61 -22.53
N ALA A 124 -10.18 6.26 -21.26
CA ALA A 124 -10.56 7.16 -20.17
C ALA A 124 -9.59 8.36 -20.12
N PRO A 125 -10.07 9.61 -20.20
CA PRO A 125 -9.21 10.79 -20.23
C PRO A 125 -8.48 10.99 -18.90
N ILE A 126 -7.18 11.34 -19.00
CA ILE A 126 -6.33 11.73 -17.87
C ILE A 126 -5.89 13.17 -18.09
N GLU A 127 -6.40 14.09 -17.28
CA GLU A 127 -5.97 15.49 -17.24
C GLU A 127 -4.80 15.65 -16.28
N THR A 128 -3.62 15.89 -16.83
CA THR A 128 -2.38 16.12 -16.09
C THR A 128 -2.13 17.60 -15.84
N GLY A 129 -1.24 17.94 -14.88
CA GLY A 129 -1.00 19.33 -14.46
C GLY A 129 -2.21 19.98 -13.76
N ARG A 130 -3.09 19.16 -13.18
CA ARG A 130 -4.33 19.58 -12.50
C ARG A 130 -4.24 19.32 -11.00
N GLU A 131 -3.67 20.22 -10.27
CA GLU A 131 -3.60 20.13 -8.82
C GLU A 131 -4.93 20.54 -8.18
N ILE A 132 -5.64 19.57 -7.62
CA ILE A 132 -6.90 19.78 -6.91
C ILE A 132 -6.59 20.35 -5.53
N CYS A 133 -7.17 21.51 -5.22
CA CYS A 133 -7.05 22.19 -3.91
C CYS A 133 -8.34 22.21 -3.10
N GLY A 134 -9.48 21.87 -3.69
CA GLY A 134 -10.77 21.87 -2.99
C GLY A 134 -11.90 21.31 -3.83
N SER A 135 -13.08 21.25 -3.21
CA SER A 135 -14.34 20.91 -3.90
C SER A 135 -15.53 21.49 -3.19
N GLU A 136 -16.61 21.76 -3.92
CA GLU A 136 -17.87 22.26 -3.38
C GLU A 136 -19.06 21.46 -3.90
N VAL A 137 -20.12 21.36 -3.09
CA VAL A 137 -21.39 20.77 -3.53
C VAL A 137 -22.06 21.72 -4.50
N ALA A 138 -22.51 21.22 -5.65
CA ALA A 138 -23.18 21.99 -6.70
C ALA A 138 -24.43 21.23 -7.17
N GLY A 139 -25.57 21.60 -6.61
CA GLY A 139 -26.84 20.88 -6.82
C GLY A 139 -26.75 19.45 -6.25
N ALA A 140 -27.06 18.45 -7.05
CA ALA A 140 -26.94 17.03 -6.68
C ALA A 140 -25.52 16.47 -6.85
N GLY A 141 -24.61 17.22 -7.47
CA GLY A 141 -23.24 16.83 -7.77
C GLY A 141 -22.20 17.62 -6.99
N ARG A 142 -20.95 17.52 -7.46
CA ARG A 142 -19.80 18.18 -6.84
C ARG A 142 -18.87 18.77 -7.90
N ARG A 143 -18.38 19.99 -7.65
CA ARG A 143 -17.39 20.69 -8.49
C ARG A 143 -16.03 20.60 -7.86
N LEU A 144 -14.99 20.38 -8.68
CA LEU A 144 -13.58 20.41 -8.27
C LEU A 144 -12.98 21.80 -8.49
N GLN A 145 -12.10 22.21 -7.59
CA GLN A 145 -11.33 23.45 -7.63
C GLN A 145 -9.84 23.13 -7.76
N PHE A 146 -9.15 23.83 -8.66
CA PHE A 146 -7.72 23.64 -8.91
C PHE A 146 -6.89 24.82 -8.37
N SER A 147 -5.60 24.57 -8.11
CA SER A 147 -4.66 25.57 -7.60
C SER A 147 -4.43 26.74 -8.56
N ASP A 148 -4.73 26.58 -9.86
CA ASP A 148 -4.68 27.64 -10.88
C ASP A 148 -5.94 28.53 -10.92
N GLY A 149 -6.86 28.36 -9.98
CA GLY A 149 -8.11 29.11 -9.87
C GLY A 149 -9.25 28.60 -10.76
N ARG A 150 -9.02 27.58 -11.59
CA ARG A 150 -10.07 26.99 -12.42
C ARG A 150 -10.95 26.04 -11.61
N SER A 151 -12.18 25.82 -12.09
CA SER A 151 -13.08 24.81 -11.55
C SER A 151 -13.73 24.02 -12.68
N VAL A 152 -14.01 22.75 -12.44
CA VAL A 152 -14.70 21.86 -13.39
C VAL A 152 -15.82 21.08 -12.70
N GLY A 153 -16.81 20.68 -13.48
CA GLY A 153 -18.01 19.98 -13.03
C GLY A 153 -19.27 20.84 -13.14
N PRO A 154 -20.40 20.51 -12.49
CA PRO A 154 -20.47 19.48 -11.44
C PRO A 154 -20.41 18.06 -12.00
N PHE A 155 -19.74 17.18 -11.27
CA PHE A 155 -19.74 15.73 -11.49
C PHE A 155 -20.82 15.08 -10.63
N ASP A 156 -21.43 14.00 -11.11
CA ASP A 156 -22.37 13.19 -10.33
C ASP A 156 -21.69 12.55 -9.10
N LEU A 157 -20.39 12.23 -9.22
CA LEU A 157 -19.55 11.68 -8.15
C LEU A 157 -18.09 12.11 -8.29
N VAL A 158 -17.46 12.47 -7.19
CA VAL A 158 -16.00 12.62 -7.06
C VAL A 158 -15.45 11.45 -6.26
N VAL A 159 -14.47 10.73 -6.81
CA VAL A 159 -13.70 9.70 -6.14
C VAL A 159 -12.36 10.29 -5.72
N ASP A 160 -12.19 10.58 -4.44
CA ASP A 160 -10.95 11.08 -3.88
C ASP A 160 -9.95 9.94 -3.65
N ALA A 161 -8.91 9.91 -4.47
CA ALA A 161 -7.75 9.01 -4.41
C ALA A 161 -6.42 9.81 -4.31
N LEU A 162 -6.45 11.03 -3.78
CA LEU A 162 -5.29 11.93 -3.66
C LEU A 162 -4.25 11.48 -2.62
N GLY A 163 -4.53 10.39 -1.89
CA GLY A 163 -3.62 9.84 -0.90
C GLY A 163 -3.70 10.54 0.47
N HIS A 164 -2.70 10.30 1.33
CA HIS A 164 -2.71 10.74 2.72
C HIS A 164 -2.74 12.26 2.91
N ALA A 165 -2.36 13.02 1.90
CA ALA A 165 -2.35 14.48 1.90
C ALA A 165 -3.51 15.07 1.07
N SER A 166 -4.62 14.34 0.92
CA SER A 166 -5.76 14.82 0.15
C SER A 166 -6.29 16.16 0.65
N ALA A 167 -6.38 17.13 -0.27
CA ALA A 167 -6.99 18.42 -0.03
C ALA A 167 -8.53 18.35 0.05
N LEU A 168 -9.13 17.24 -0.36
CA LEU A 168 -10.58 17.02 -0.31
C LEU A 168 -11.07 16.41 1.00
N ALA A 169 -10.14 15.99 1.84
CA ALA A 169 -10.45 15.27 3.07
C ALA A 169 -10.15 16.13 4.29
N GLU A 170 -11.03 16.07 5.28
CA GLU A 170 -10.84 16.71 6.57
C GLU A 170 -9.46 16.38 7.16
N PRO A 171 -8.72 17.38 7.67
CA PRO A 171 -7.47 17.13 8.37
C PRO A 171 -7.70 16.24 9.58
N CYS A 172 -7.09 15.05 9.58
CA CYS A 172 -7.18 14.12 10.70
C CYS A 172 -5.94 13.25 10.79
N GLY A 173 -5.80 12.54 11.93
CA GLY A 173 -4.70 11.64 12.16
C GLY A 173 -3.44 12.32 12.69
N ARG A 174 -2.37 11.55 12.81
CA ARG A 174 -1.07 12.02 13.32
C ARG A 174 0.08 11.44 12.50
N PRO A 175 1.11 12.23 12.20
CA PRO A 175 2.35 11.68 11.65
C PRO A 175 3.00 10.75 12.68
N LEU A 176 3.61 9.67 12.18
CA LEU A 176 4.37 8.77 13.02
C LEU A 176 5.79 9.33 13.25
N ALA A 177 6.36 9.05 14.42
CA ALA A 177 7.72 9.44 14.74
C ALA A 177 8.75 8.76 13.82
N TYR A 178 8.44 7.55 13.36
CA TYR A 178 9.26 6.76 12.47
C TYR A 178 8.74 6.79 11.04
N GLY A 179 9.69 6.79 10.10
CA GLY A 179 9.53 6.46 8.70
C GLY A 179 10.52 5.38 8.30
N ALA A 180 10.84 5.29 7.02
CA ALA A 180 11.92 4.44 6.54
C ALA A 180 12.60 5.04 5.31
N LEU A 181 13.89 4.78 5.19
CA LEU A 181 14.66 4.95 3.97
C LEU A 181 14.41 3.74 3.08
N TRP A 182 14.17 3.99 1.78
CA TRP A 182 13.88 2.94 0.80
C TRP A 182 14.76 3.09 -0.43
N ALA A 183 15.28 1.97 -0.93
CA ALA A 183 15.95 1.88 -2.23
C ALA A 183 15.43 0.68 -3.02
N SER A 184 15.35 0.82 -4.36
CA SER A 184 15.18 -0.29 -5.30
C SER A 184 16.54 -0.61 -5.91
N LEU A 185 16.99 -1.85 -5.73
CA LEU A 185 18.33 -2.33 -6.06
C LEU A 185 18.21 -3.61 -6.87
N ASP A 186 19.19 -3.90 -7.70
CA ASP A 186 19.24 -5.19 -8.39
C ASP A 186 19.35 -6.33 -7.38
N TRP A 187 18.62 -7.41 -7.61
CA TRP A 187 18.74 -8.61 -6.80
C TRP A 187 20.15 -9.18 -6.93
N PRO A 188 20.87 -9.45 -5.82
CA PRO A 188 22.25 -9.90 -5.89
C PRO A 188 22.33 -11.29 -6.55
N THR A 189 23.38 -11.50 -7.35
CA THR A 189 23.61 -12.77 -8.06
C THR A 189 24.14 -13.87 -7.15
N ALA A 190 24.67 -13.50 -5.98
CA ALA A 190 25.22 -14.42 -4.97
C ALA A 190 24.86 -13.88 -3.57
N GLY A 191 24.82 -14.75 -2.58
CA GLY A 191 24.54 -14.43 -1.18
C GLY A 191 23.40 -15.26 -0.60
N ASP A 192 23.11 -15.03 0.68
CA ASP A 192 22.19 -15.85 1.49
C ASP A 192 20.77 -15.27 1.58
N LEU A 193 20.43 -14.24 0.79
CA LEU A 193 19.09 -13.66 0.77
C LEU A 193 18.09 -14.59 0.08
N ASN A 194 16.95 -14.81 0.72
CA ASN A 194 15.93 -15.71 0.19
C ASN A 194 15.02 -14.98 -0.83
N PRO A 195 15.04 -15.36 -2.12
CA PRO A 195 14.25 -14.69 -3.17
C PRO A 195 12.74 -14.95 -3.06
N ALA A 196 12.31 -15.82 -2.15
CA ALA A 196 10.90 -16.15 -1.90
C ALA A 196 10.43 -15.70 -0.50
N ALA A 197 11.17 -14.81 0.17
CA ALA A 197 10.82 -14.29 1.48
C ALA A 197 11.01 -12.77 1.58
N LEU A 198 10.14 -12.12 2.34
CA LEU A 198 10.45 -10.83 2.95
C LEU A 198 11.30 -11.13 4.19
N GLU A 199 12.55 -10.72 4.19
CA GLU A 199 13.45 -10.89 5.33
C GLU A 199 13.69 -9.57 6.05
N GLN A 200 13.76 -9.64 7.39
CA GLN A 200 13.94 -8.47 8.24
C GLN A 200 14.89 -8.76 9.39
N ARG A 201 15.64 -7.73 9.80
CA ARG A 201 16.47 -7.75 11.01
C ARG A 201 16.08 -6.59 11.91
N TYR A 202 16.03 -6.87 13.22
CA TYR A 202 15.58 -5.92 14.22
C TYR A 202 16.65 -5.72 15.28
N ARG A 203 16.96 -4.46 15.61
CA ARG A 203 17.68 -4.09 16.83
C ARG A 203 16.70 -3.34 17.72
N GLN A 204 16.14 -4.02 18.71
CA GLN A 204 15.00 -3.57 19.51
C GLN A 204 13.75 -3.30 18.63
N ALA A 205 13.02 -2.19 18.88
CA ALA A 205 11.96 -1.69 18.01
C ALA A 205 12.38 -0.41 17.25
N SER A 206 13.57 0.12 17.53
CA SER A 206 14.04 1.38 16.94
C SER A 206 14.66 1.19 15.56
N ILE A 207 15.26 0.04 15.27
CA ILE A 207 15.89 -0.26 14.00
C ILE A 207 15.28 -1.52 13.40
N MET A 208 14.83 -1.40 12.18
CA MET A 208 14.34 -2.49 11.34
C MET A 208 14.95 -2.33 9.95
N ALA A 209 15.78 -3.27 9.55
CA ALA A 209 16.26 -3.42 8.18
C ALA A 209 15.46 -4.52 7.50
N GLY A 210 15.11 -4.35 6.23
CA GLY A 210 14.41 -5.39 5.49
C GLY A 210 14.71 -5.41 4.01
N VAL A 211 14.59 -6.60 3.43
CA VAL A 211 14.74 -6.88 2.00
C VAL A 211 13.50 -7.61 1.52
N LEU A 212 12.84 -7.00 0.55
CA LEU A 212 11.67 -7.57 -0.14
C LEU A 212 12.05 -7.83 -1.60
N PRO A 213 11.95 -9.06 -2.12
CA PRO A 213 12.03 -9.30 -3.54
C PRO A 213 10.83 -8.65 -4.23
N ILE A 214 11.03 -7.84 -5.27
CA ILE A 214 9.97 -7.04 -5.92
C ILE A 214 9.84 -7.31 -7.42
N GLY A 215 10.43 -8.39 -7.91
CA GLY A 215 10.32 -8.80 -9.30
C GLY A 215 11.02 -7.86 -10.27
N LEU A 216 10.40 -7.59 -11.41
CA LEU A 216 10.94 -6.75 -12.48
C LEU A 216 10.42 -5.32 -12.36
N ALA A 217 11.31 -4.35 -12.55
CA ALA A 217 10.91 -2.97 -12.83
C ALA A 217 10.68 -2.81 -14.34
N PRO A 218 9.80 -1.89 -14.77
CA PRO A 218 9.42 -1.75 -16.19
C PRO A 218 10.59 -1.58 -17.16
N ASP A 219 11.61 -0.83 -16.73
CA ASP A 219 12.74 -0.47 -17.59
C ASP A 219 14.04 -1.22 -17.21
N ARG A 220 13.91 -2.31 -16.45
CA ARG A 220 15.08 -3.08 -15.98
C ARG A 220 14.91 -4.57 -16.24
N PRO A 221 15.89 -5.22 -16.91
CA PRO A 221 15.82 -6.65 -17.22
C PRO A 221 16.14 -7.55 -16.02
N ARG A 222 16.70 -6.99 -14.95
CA ARG A 222 17.07 -7.72 -13.75
C ARG A 222 15.99 -7.66 -12.69
N ARG A 223 15.80 -8.76 -11.94
CA ARG A 223 14.96 -8.78 -10.76
C ARG A 223 15.48 -7.80 -9.71
N GLN A 224 14.57 -7.18 -8.99
CA GLN A 224 14.87 -6.11 -8.04
C GLN A 224 14.56 -6.55 -6.61
N ALA A 225 15.27 -5.94 -5.67
CA ALA A 225 14.99 -5.94 -4.25
C ALA A 225 14.59 -4.54 -3.80
N ALA A 226 13.58 -4.42 -2.95
CA ALA A 226 13.37 -3.22 -2.16
C ALA A 226 14.09 -3.40 -0.81
N PHE A 227 15.14 -2.64 -0.60
CA PHE A 227 15.78 -2.50 0.70
C PHE A 227 15.11 -1.38 1.49
N PHE A 228 14.86 -1.59 2.79
CA PHE A 228 14.36 -0.55 3.66
C PHE A 228 15.03 -0.55 5.02
N TRP A 229 15.14 0.64 5.61
CA TRP A 229 15.73 0.90 6.91
C TRP A 229 14.86 1.87 7.69
N SER A 230 14.38 1.46 8.88
CA SER A 230 13.57 2.35 9.72
C SER A 230 14.43 3.50 10.27
N LEU A 231 13.87 4.70 10.26
CA LEU A 231 14.53 5.90 10.75
C LEU A 231 13.49 6.84 11.37
N ARG A 232 13.81 7.40 12.56
CA ARG A 232 13.00 8.48 13.12
C ARG A 232 13.09 9.72 12.21
N ALA A 233 11.97 10.39 12.02
CA ALA A 233 11.89 11.55 11.13
C ALA A 233 12.80 12.71 11.59
N ASP A 234 12.97 12.90 12.91
CA ASP A 234 13.85 13.89 13.51
C ASP A 234 15.35 13.53 13.40
N ARG A 235 15.67 12.30 13.04
CA ARG A 235 17.05 11.83 12.81
C ARG A 235 17.48 11.87 11.34
N LEU A 236 16.63 12.30 10.44
CA LEU A 236 16.98 12.37 9.02
C LEU A 236 18.11 13.38 8.72
N GLY A 237 18.12 14.54 9.39
CA GLY A 237 19.21 15.50 9.30
C GLY A 237 20.54 14.94 9.80
N PRO A 238 20.61 14.51 11.08
CA PRO A 238 21.82 13.86 11.62
C PRO A 238 22.31 12.65 10.80
N TRP A 239 21.39 11.84 10.25
CA TRP A 239 21.76 10.72 9.37
C TRP A 239 22.47 11.20 8.10
N ARG A 240 21.99 12.27 7.47
CA ARG A 240 22.64 12.89 6.29
C ARG A 240 24.02 13.44 6.61
N GLU A 241 24.15 14.08 7.76
CA GLU A 241 25.41 14.67 8.25
C GLU A 241 26.46 13.59 8.57
N ALA A 242 26.05 12.47 9.16
CA ALA A 242 26.94 11.34 9.46
C ALA A 242 27.46 10.65 8.18
N GLY A 243 26.72 10.77 7.09
CA GLY A 243 27.11 10.27 5.79
C GLY A 243 26.82 8.79 5.55
N LEU A 244 26.86 8.42 4.27
CA LEU A 244 26.49 7.09 3.80
C LEU A 244 27.39 5.98 4.35
N GLY A 245 28.69 6.25 4.53
CA GLY A 245 29.67 5.26 5.03
C GLY A 245 29.35 4.80 6.44
N ALA A 246 29.09 5.74 7.36
CA ALA A 246 28.74 5.43 8.74
C ALA A 246 27.44 4.60 8.82
N TRP A 247 26.44 4.98 8.04
CA TRP A 247 25.18 4.23 7.97
C TRP A 247 25.38 2.81 7.40
N LYS A 248 26.15 2.64 6.32
CA LYS A 248 26.45 1.29 5.78
C LYS A 248 27.12 0.40 6.80
N THR A 249 28.07 0.94 7.58
CA THR A 249 28.72 0.21 8.67
C THR A 249 27.68 -0.26 9.69
N GLU A 250 26.78 0.61 10.14
CA GLU A 250 25.72 0.24 11.07
C GLU A 250 24.78 -0.84 10.51
N VAL A 251 24.42 -0.77 9.24
CA VAL A 251 23.58 -1.80 8.58
C VAL A 251 24.31 -3.15 8.56
N LEU A 252 25.60 -3.17 8.21
CA LEU A 252 26.40 -4.41 8.14
C LEU A 252 26.64 -5.04 9.51
N GLU A 253 26.74 -4.25 10.59
CA GLU A 253 26.77 -4.78 11.96
C GLU A 253 25.49 -5.56 12.32
N ILE A 254 24.34 -5.14 11.78
CA ILE A 254 23.03 -5.75 12.05
C ILE A 254 22.76 -6.92 11.10
N TRP A 255 23.17 -6.77 9.84
CA TRP A 255 22.88 -7.74 8.78
C TRP A 255 23.96 -7.79 7.69
N PRO A 256 25.04 -8.54 7.90
CA PRO A 256 26.16 -8.62 6.93
C PRO A 256 25.73 -9.09 5.54
N ALA A 257 24.73 -9.99 5.44
CA ALA A 257 24.28 -10.56 4.18
C ALA A 257 23.72 -9.53 3.16
N VAL A 258 23.40 -8.29 3.58
CA VAL A 258 22.92 -7.23 2.68
C VAL A 258 24.06 -6.44 2.03
N GLY A 259 25.32 -6.78 2.29
CA GLY A 259 26.49 -6.10 1.71
C GLY A 259 26.36 -5.87 0.20
N PRO A 260 26.10 -6.90 -0.62
CA PRO A 260 25.95 -6.73 -2.08
C PRO A 260 24.83 -5.80 -2.52
N LEU A 261 23.79 -5.58 -1.69
CA LEU A 261 22.77 -4.55 -1.93
C LEU A 261 23.31 -3.17 -1.57
N LEU A 262 23.99 -3.02 -0.43
CA LEU A 262 24.55 -1.74 0.00
C LEU A 262 25.63 -1.22 -0.94
N ASP A 263 26.38 -2.10 -1.58
CA ASP A 263 27.42 -1.75 -2.56
C ASP A 263 26.82 -1.01 -3.78
N GLN A 264 25.55 -1.22 -4.09
CA GLN A 264 24.86 -0.54 -5.18
C GLN A 264 24.41 0.89 -4.79
N ILE A 265 24.41 1.23 -3.50
CA ILE A 265 24.01 2.55 -3.01
C ILE A 265 25.27 3.41 -2.94
N GLN A 266 25.48 4.29 -3.92
CA GLN A 266 26.67 5.14 -4.02
C GLN A 266 26.43 6.56 -3.51
N ALA A 267 25.16 7.01 -3.42
CA ALA A 267 24.77 8.34 -2.99
C ALA A 267 23.52 8.29 -2.11
N ALA A 268 23.40 9.24 -1.17
CA ALA A 268 22.31 9.29 -0.21
C ALA A 268 20.94 9.58 -0.86
N ASP A 269 20.92 10.21 -2.02
CA ASP A 269 19.71 10.52 -2.79
C ASP A 269 19.07 9.29 -3.47
N GLN A 270 19.81 8.17 -3.57
CA GLN A 270 19.25 6.87 -3.97
C GLN A 270 18.31 6.30 -2.89
N LEU A 271 18.36 6.85 -1.67
CA LEU A 271 17.51 6.47 -0.55
C LEU A 271 16.37 7.48 -0.37
N THR A 272 15.15 7.06 -0.64
CA THR A 272 13.96 7.91 -0.45
C THR A 272 13.42 7.72 0.96
N PHE A 273 13.28 8.81 1.73
CA PHE A 273 12.66 8.77 3.05
C PHE A 273 11.14 8.84 2.93
N ALA A 274 10.46 7.77 3.31
CA ALA A 274 9.01 7.70 3.40
C ALA A 274 8.55 8.02 4.83
N ARG A 275 7.70 9.03 4.97
CA ARG A 275 6.99 9.34 6.23
C ARG A 275 5.67 8.59 6.26
N TYR A 276 5.29 8.13 7.44
CA TYR A 276 4.03 7.46 7.66
C TYR A 276 3.09 8.29 8.53
N THR A 277 1.80 8.13 8.29
CA THR A 277 0.75 8.82 9.04
C THR A 277 -0.32 7.80 9.39
N HIS A 278 -0.74 7.78 10.66
CA HIS A 278 -1.96 7.10 11.06
C HIS A 278 -3.13 8.05 10.91
N ARG A 279 -4.01 7.74 9.97
CA ARG A 279 -5.18 8.54 9.63
C ARG A 279 -6.33 7.61 9.25
N MET A 280 -7.52 7.95 9.70
CA MET A 280 -8.76 7.34 9.23
C MET A 280 -9.89 8.34 9.37
N LEU A 281 -10.55 8.68 8.28
CA LEU A 281 -11.75 9.49 8.31
C LEU A 281 -12.89 8.69 8.98
N PRO A 282 -13.68 9.29 9.86
CA PRO A 282 -14.82 8.63 10.51
C PRO A 282 -15.83 8.09 9.51
N THR A 283 -16.06 8.81 8.42
CA THR A 283 -16.84 8.36 7.26
C THR A 283 -16.08 8.62 5.98
N PRO A 284 -15.97 7.64 5.06
CA PRO A 284 -15.35 7.83 3.76
C PRO A 284 -16.26 8.48 2.73
N ALA A 285 -17.52 8.76 3.05
CA ALA A 285 -18.51 9.27 2.13
C ALA A 285 -19.03 10.65 2.55
N ALA A 286 -19.16 11.53 1.58
CA ALA A 286 -19.79 12.85 1.69
C ALA A 286 -20.77 13.05 0.51
N PRO A 287 -21.60 14.10 0.47
CA PRO A 287 -22.48 14.34 -0.66
C PRO A 287 -21.72 14.37 -1.99
N ALA A 288 -22.07 13.46 -2.91
CA ALA A 288 -21.44 13.27 -4.22
C ALA A 288 -19.92 13.07 -4.16
N MET A 289 -19.38 12.48 -3.08
CA MET A 289 -17.93 12.23 -2.93
C MET A 289 -17.67 10.98 -2.08
N VAL A 290 -16.62 10.25 -2.45
CA VAL A 290 -16.08 9.12 -1.69
C VAL A 290 -14.56 9.19 -1.63
N HIS A 291 -14.01 8.96 -0.44
CA HIS A 291 -12.56 8.84 -0.21
C HIS A 291 -12.16 7.37 -0.24
N ILE A 292 -11.12 7.02 -0.98
CA ILE A 292 -10.60 5.65 -1.10
C ILE A 292 -9.09 5.59 -0.86
N GLY A 293 -8.59 4.41 -0.52
CA GLY A 293 -7.18 4.20 -0.23
C GLY A 293 -6.66 5.11 0.88
N ASP A 294 -5.49 5.71 0.68
CA ASP A 294 -4.85 6.56 1.68
C ASP A 294 -5.57 7.92 1.90
N ALA A 295 -6.47 8.34 0.99
CA ALA A 295 -7.33 9.49 1.21
C ALA A 295 -8.37 9.23 2.30
N TRP A 296 -8.89 8.01 2.39
CA TRP A 296 -9.76 7.58 3.48
C TRP A 296 -8.95 7.20 4.73
N ARG A 297 -7.95 6.30 4.58
CA ARG A 297 -7.14 5.80 5.69
C ARG A 297 -5.71 5.50 5.26
N SER A 298 -4.79 5.98 6.06
CA SER A 298 -3.37 5.73 5.94
C SER A 298 -2.83 5.13 7.24
N SER A 299 -1.88 4.24 7.14
CA SER A 299 -1.25 3.59 8.30
C SER A 299 0.20 3.23 8.00
N SER A 300 0.93 2.80 9.04
CA SER A 300 2.29 2.25 8.85
C SER A 300 2.26 1.00 7.95
N PRO A 301 3.36 0.69 7.24
CA PRO A 301 3.43 -0.44 6.33
C PRO A 301 3.62 -1.80 7.02
N GLN A 302 3.50 -1.89 8.36
CA GLN A 302 3.80 -3.10 9.13
C GLN A 302 3.04 -4.34 8.68
N LEU A 303 1.80 -4.18 8.20
CA LEU A 303 0.98 -5.29 7.70
C LEU A 303 1.01 -5.41 6.16
N GLY A 304 1.71 -4.53 5.44
CA GLY A 304 1.78 -4.55 3.98
C GLY A 304 0.45 -4.40 3.25
N GLN A 305 -0.55 -3.70 3.84
CA GLN A 305 -1.93 -3.71 3.35
C GLN A 305 -2.34 -2.47 2.53
N GLY A 306 -1.55 -1.41 2.47
CA GLY A 306 -1.98 -0.13 1.87
C GLY A 306 -2.52 -0.26 0.44
N ALA A 307 -1.74 -0.85 -0.47
CA ALA A 307 -2.15 -1.04 -1.86
C ALA A 307 -3.34 -2.01 -2.00
N ASN A 308 -3.37 -3.08 -1.19
CA ASN A 308 -4.45 -4.06 -1.22
C ASN A 308 -5.79 -3.45 -0.82
N MET A 309 -5.77 -2.63 0.23
CA MET A 309 -6.95 -1.89 0.67
C MET A 309 -7.41 -0.88 -0.38
N ALA A 310 -6.48 -0.19 -1.04
CA ALA A 310 -6.78 0.74 -2.11
C ALA A 310 -7.48 0.06 -3.29
N LEU A 311 -7.01 -1.12 -3.70
CA LEU A 311 -7.65 -1.93 -4.75
C LEU A 311 -9.04 -2.42 -4.34
N LEU A 312 -9.18 -2.91 -3.10
CA LEU A 312 -10.49 -3.34 -2.56
C LEU A 312 -11.49 -2.18 -2.48
N ASP A 313 -11.04 -0.98 -2.09
CA ASP A 313 -11.91 0.20 -2.03
C ASP A 313 -12.39 0.61 -3.43
N ALA A 314 -11.49 0.62 -4.42
CA ALA A 314 -11.81 0.91 -5.81
C ALA A 314 -12.85 -0.08 -6.36
N TYR A 315 -12.66 -1.37 -6.10
CA TYR A 315 -13.60 -2.42 -6.52
C TYR A 315 -14.97 -2.27 -5.83
N ALA A 316 -14.96 -1.98 -4.52
CA ALA A 316 -16.18 -1.79 -3.75
C ALA A 316 -17.03 -0.59 -4.23
N VAL A 317 -16.38 0.53 -4.63
CA VAL A 317 -17.08 1.69 -5.20
C VAL A 317 -17.77 1.30 -6.50
N ALA A 318 -17.07 0.64 -7.42
CA ALA A 318 -17.63 0.20 -8.69
C ALA A 318 -18.79 -0.78 -8.51
N LEU A 319 -18.62 -1.76 -7.61
CA LEU A 319 -19.67 -2.72 -7.27
C LEU A 319 -20.91 -2.04 -6.67
N ALA A 320 -20.69 -1.08 -5.78
CA ALA A 320 -21.77 -0.33 -5.13
C ALA A 320 -22.58 0.47 -6.14
N LEU A 321 -21.93 1.14 -7.10
CA LEU A 321 -22.60 1.93 -8.15
C LEU A 321 -23.36 1.04 -9.15
N ARG A 322 -22.84 -0.14 -9.46
CA ARG A 322 -23.52 -1.10 -10.34
C ARG A 322 -24.88 -1.55 -9.80
N ASP A 323 -24.95 -1.76 -8.48
CA ASP A 323 -26.06 -2.45 -7.83
C ASP A 323 -27.00 -1.49 -7.06
N ALA A 324 -26.74 -0.17 -7.06
CA ALA A 324 -27.56 0.82 -6.33
C ALA A 324 -28.42 1.65 -7.28
N PRO A 325 -29.58 2.15 -6.82
CA PRO A 325 -30.48 2.97 -7.61
C PRO A 325 -29.92 4.39 -7.88
N ASP A 326 -29.12 4.91 -6.98
CA ASP A 326 -28.53 6.26 -7.05
C ASP A 326 -27.18 6.33 -6.32
N VAL A 327 -26.48 7.47 -6.47
CA VAL A 327 -25.16 7.70 -5.88
C VAL A 327 -25.19 7.64 -4.35
N ARG A 328 -26.22 8.18 -3.70
CA ARG A 328 -26.34 8.20 -2.24
C ARG A 328 -26.47 6.77 -1.68
N ALA A 329 -27.30 5.96 -2.28
CA ALA A 329 -27.47 4.56 -1.92
C ALA A 329 -26.17 3.75 -2.18
N ALA A 330 -25.48 4.03 -3.31
CA ALA A 330 -24.19 3.43 -3.62
C ALA A 330 -23.13 3.74 -2.56
N LEU A 331 -23.03 5.00 -2.13
CA LEU A 331 -22.08 5.39 -1.08
C LEU A 331 -22.39 4.73 0.26
N GLY A 332 -23.66 4.60 0.64
CA GLY A 332 -24.08 3.84 1.83
C GLY A 332 -23.68 2.36 1.73
N ARG A 333 -23.87 1.74 0.57
CA ARG A 333 -23.48 0.34 0.31
C ARG A 333 -21.95 0.16 0.36
N PHE A 334 -21.17 1.05 -0.26
CA PHE A 334 -19.71 1.06 -0.17
C PHE A 334 -19.25 1.08 1.29
N VAL A 335 -19.78 1.98 2.11
CA VAL A 335 -19.47 2.07 3.54
C VAL A 335 -19.78 0.76 4.25
N GLY A 336 -20.94 0.16 3.99
CA GLY A 336 -21.36 -1.13 4.55
C GLY A 336 -20.39 -2.26 4.24
N MET A 337 -19.90 -2.35 3.00
CA MET A 337 -18.96 -3.37 2.56
C MET A 337 -17.55 -3.21 3.15
N ARG A 338 -17.09 -1.96 3.35
CA ARG A 338 -15.67 -1.71 3.62
C ARG A 338 -15.33 -1.32 5.05
N ARG A 339 -16.24 -0.63 5.77
CA ARG A 339 -15.94 0.03 7.05
C ARG A 339 -15.39 -0.92 8.11
N ARG A 340 -15.96 -2.12 8.25
CA ARG A 340 -15.53 -3.09 9.28
C ARG A 340 -14.11 -3.59 9.01
N HIS A 341 -13.84 -4.03 7.78
CA HIS A 341 -12.53 -4.52 7.38
C HIS A 341 -11.46 -3.40 7.45
N ALA A 342 -11.77 -2.22 6.93
CA ALA A 342 -10.88 -1.05 6.98
C ALA A 342 -10.55 -0.66 8.42
N GLY A 343 -11.55 -0.58 9.30
CA GLY A 343 -11.36 -0.25 10.72
C GLY A 343 -10.53 -1.28 11.47
N LEU A 344 -10.77 -2.59 11.21
CA LEU A 344 -9.99 -3.67 11.81
C LEU A 344 -8.50 -3.56 11.45
N TYR A 345 -8.17 -3.39 10.18
CA TYR A 345 -6.77 -3.29 9.75
C TYR A 345 -6.09 -1.98 10.16
N HIS A 346 -6.85 -0.90 10.28
CA HIS A 346 -6.35 0.34 10.88
C HIS A 346 -5.98 0.14 12.35
N LEU A 347 -6.84 -0.52 13.12
CA LEU A 347 -6.59 -0.86 14.53
C LEU A 347 -5.39 -1.82 14.67
N LEU A 348 -5.34 -2.88 13.87
CA LEU A 348 -4.21 -3.82 13.88
C LEU A 348 -2.89 -3.10 13.57
N SER A 349 -2.86 -2.23 12.56
CA SER A 349 -1.67 -1.42 12.27
C SER A 349 -1.28 -0.53 13.45
N ALA A 350 -2.24 0.08 14.16
CA ALA A 350 -1.98 0.92 15.32
C ALA A 350 -1.38 0.12 16.48
N ILE A 351 -1.84 -1.12 16.69
CA ILE A 351 -1.34 -2.02 17.75
C ILE A 351 0.06 -2.54 17.40
N PHE A 352 0.29 -2.96 16.15
CA PHE A 352 1.56 -3.56 15.76
C PHE A 352 2.67 -2.54 15.53
N THR A 353 2.35 -1.30 15.14
CA THR A 353 3.38 -0.28 14.87
C THR A 353 4.36 -0.10 16.04
N PRO A 354 3.95 0.14 17.29
CA PRO A 354 4.90 0.36 18.37
C PRO A 354 5.71 -0.88 18.75
N VAL A 355 5.23 -2.08 18.44
CA VAL A 355 5.94 -3.33 18.70
C VAL A 355 7.18 -3.49 17.81
N TYR A 356 7.09 -2.98 16.58
CA TYR A 356 8.14 -3.10 15.56
C TYR A 356 8.86 -1.78 15.24
N GLN A 357 8.26 -0.64 15.60
CA GLN A 357 8.78 0.68 15.25
C GLN A 357 8.46 1.71 16.34
N SER A 358 9.29 1.73 17.40
CA SER A 358 9.19 2.66 18.52
C SER A 358 10.51 2.76 19.29
N ASP A 359 10.58 3.72 20.24
CA ASP A 359 11.67 3.86 21.20
C ASP A 359 11.48 2.99 22.46
N SER A 360 10.44 2.15 22.49
CA SER A 360 10.18 1.28 23.64
C SER A 360 11.28 0.23 23.79
N ARG A 361 11.75 0.04 25.03
CA ARG A 361 12.65 -1.06 25.41
C ARG A 361 11.88 -2.29 25.90
N LEU A 362 10.65 -2.11 26.39
CA LEU A 362 9.83 -3.17 26.94
C LEU A 362 9.10 -3.97 25.85
N LEU A 363 8.50 -3.28 24.86
CA LEU A 363 7.73 -3.94 23.80
C LEU A 363 8.54 -4.97 23.00
N PRO A 364 9.81 -4.70 22.61
CA PRO A 364 10.65 -5.71 21.98
C PRO A 364 10.90 -6.93 22.86
N LEU A 365 11.09 -6.75 24.16
CA LEU A 365 11.29 -7.88 25.08
C LEU A 365 10.04 -8.77 25.15
N ILE A 366 8.85 -8.18 25.25
CA ILE A 366 7.59 -8.93 25.24
C ILE A 366 7.41 -9.63 23.88
N ARG A 367 7.69 -8.94 22.79
CA ARG A 367 7.65 -9.51 21.43
C ARG A 367 8.57 -10.72 21.30
N ASP A 368 9.84 -10.58 21.72
CA ASP A 368 10.88 -11.58 21.48
C ASP A 368 10.78 -12.77 22.47
N LEU A 369 10.29 -12.55 23.68
CA LEU A 369 10.24 -13.58 24.73
C LEU A 369 8.89 -14.28 24.84
N VAL A 370 7.80 -13.61 24.48
CA VAL A 370 6.43 -14.11 24.65
C VAL A 370 5.74 -14.30 23.31
N VAL A 371 5.61 -13.21 22.53
CA VAL A 371 4.84 -13.25 21.28
C VAL A 371 5.53 -14.13 20.23
N GLY A 372 6.86 -14.04 20.09
CA GLY A 372 7.62 -14.83 19.11
C GLY A 372 7.47 -16.35 19.30
N PRO A 373 7.67 -16.91 20.48
CA PRO A 373 7.43 -18.33 20.74
C PRO A 373 5.97 -18.77 20.52
N ILE A 374 5.00 -18.01 21.03
CA ILE A 374 3.56 -18.33 20.90
C ILE A 374 3.13 -18.28 19.42
N SER A 375 3.67 -17.33 18.67
CA SER A 375 3.33 -17.12 17.27
C SER A 375 3.67 -18.31 16.34
N ARG A 376 4.49 -19.24 16.80
CA ARG A 376 4.88 -20.46 16.09
C ARG A 376 3.94 -21.64 16.32
N LEU A 377 3.03 -21.52 17.26
CA LEU A 377 2.09 -22.58 17.63
C LEU A 377 0.78 -22.42 16.86
N TRP A 378 0.16 -23.54 16.51
CA TRP A 378 -1.20 -23.50 16.00
C TRP A 378 -2.19 -23.17 17.15
N PRO A 379 -3.19 -22.27 16.97
CA PRO A 379 -3.66 -21.64 15.74
C PRO A 379 -3.01 -20.28 15.41
N ALA A 380 -2.04 -19.80 16.20
CA ALA A 380 -1.46 -18.47 16.02
C ALA A 380 -0.79 -18.30 14.64
N THR A 381 -0.16 -19.36 14.10
CA THR A 381 0.41 -19.37 12.74
C THR A 381 -0.64 -19.11 11.67
N ALA A 382 -1.82 -19.74 11.76
CA ALA A 382 -2.91 -19.52 10.80
C ALA A 382 -3.51 -18.12 10.93
N ILE A 383 -3.68 -17.60 12.16
CA ILE A 383 -4.18 -16.23 12.41
C ILE A 383 -3.22 -15.19 11.81
N GLN A 384 -1.91 -15.33 12.02
CA GLN A 384 -0.93 -14.42 11.44
C GLN A 384 -0.93 -14.45 9.91
N ALA A 385 -0.98 -15.65 9.33
CA ALA A 385 -1.08 -15.80 7.89
C ALA A 385 -2.35 -15.14 7.33
N ALA A 386 -3.51 -15.29 7.98
CA ALA A 386 -4.75 -14.63 7.62
C ALA A 386 -4.65 -13.08 7.74
N MET A 387 -4.01 -12.59 8.81
CA MET A 387 -3.79 -11.15 9.01
C MET A 387 -2.93 -10.56 7.90
N VAL A 388 -1.79 -11.19 7.60
CA VAL A 388 -0.88 -10.70 6.56
C VAL A 388 -1.53 -10.81 5.17
N SER A 389 -2.28 -11.87 4.91
CA SER A 389 -2.99 -12.06 3.64
C SER A 389 -4.15 -11.07 3.40
N GLY A 390 -4.56 -10.31 4.42
CA GLY A 390 -5.68 -9.38 4.31
C GLY A 390 -7.05 -10.04 4.49
N LEU A 391 -7.09 -11.33 4.88
CA LEU A 391 -8.31 -12.14 4.89
C LEU A 391 -9.12 -12.08 6.19
N VAL A 392 -8.58 -11.49 7.26
CA VAL A 392 -9.34 -11.37 8.52
C VAL A 392 -10.56 -10.48 8.33
N GLY A 393 -11.72 -10.99 8.73
CA GLY A 393 -13.00 -10.29 8.53
C GLY A 393 -13.66 -10.54 7.18
N ASP A 394 -13.16 -11.51 6.42
CA ASP A 394 -13.72 -11.98 5.14
C ASP A 394 -14.09 -10.83 4.16
N PRO A 395 -13.10 -10.03 3.71
CA PRO A 395 -13.36 -8.86 2.89
C PRO A 395 -13.77 -9.19 1.45
N LEU A 396 -13.51 -10.39 0.98
CA LEU A 396 -13.75 -10.78 -0.41
C LEU A 396 -15.19 -11.19 -0.66
N ARG A 397 -15.83 -11.86 0.31
CA ARG A 397 -17.22 -12.32 0.19
C ARG A 397 -18.23 -11.20 -0.09
N PRO A 398 -18.22 -10.04 0.62
CA PRO A 398 -19.12 -8.93 0.30
C PRO A 398 -18.89 -8.34 -1.09
N LEU A 399 -17.71 -8.60 -1.67
CA LEU A 399 -17.33 -8.12 -2.99
C LEU A 399 -17.55 -9.15 -4.10
N GLY A 400 -17.96 -10.39 -3.77
CA GLY A 400 -18.11 -11.47 -4.74
C GLY A 400 -16.77 -11.94 -5.34
N LEU A 401 -15.68 -11.79 -4.60
CA LEU A 401 -14.31 -12.16 -4.99
C LEU A 401 -13.81 -13.40 -4.21
N GLY A 402 -14.65 -14.03 -3.40
CA GLY A 402 -14.34 -15.20 -2.57
C GLY A 402 -14.61 -16.53 -3.26
#